data_b5dd1a5614cf9e92ba11e7506a2e8fd8
#
_entry.id   b5dd1a5614cf9e92ba11e7506a2e8fd8
#
_cell.length_a   1.000
_cell.length_b   1.000
_cell.length_c   1.000
_cell.angle_alpha   90.00
_cell.angle_beta   90.00
_cell.angle_gamma   90.00
#
_symmetry.space_group_name_H-M   'P 1'
#
loop_
_entity.id
_entity.type
_entity.pdbx_description
1 polymer ?
#
loop_
_entity_poly.entity_id
_entity_poly.type
_entity_poly.pdbx_seq_one_letter_code
_entity_poly.pdbx_strand_id
1 'polypeptide(L)'
;GNIILAKPSDTMQSQPFRIYKITTPIDGKLEVQARHISYQLNFITVSPFSVTGCAGAMQGLKSHAASDCPFDVWTDVDSSATFTLGIPSSFRNCLGGMAGSVLDVFGGEFEWDRYTVKFHKTRGTDHNVHIIYGKNLTDFKMEKSIENTITGVHPYWVDNETQAVMELPEKVVLQSKRSIPYQKIT
;
A
#
# COMPACT_ATOMS: atom_id res chain seq x y z
N GLY A 1 -22.17 7.09 -4.59
CA GLY A 1 -22.37 5.95 -5.52
C GLY A 1 -22.93 4.75 -4.78
N ASN A 2 -23.73 3.96 -5.47
CA ASN A 2 -24.32 2.75 -4.89
C ASN A 2 -23.25 1.67 -4.65
N ILE A 3 -23.56 0.75 -3.73
CA ILE A 3 -22.72 -0.39 -3.42
C ILE A 3 -23.36 -1.64 -4.04
N ILE A 4 -22.55 -2.44 -4.68
CA ILE A 4 -22.92 -3.79 -5.14
C ILE A 4 -22.20 -4.83 -4.28
N LEU A 5 -22.83 -5.94 -4.03
CA LEU A 5 -22.23 -7.11 -3.39
C LEU A 5 -21.85 -8.11 -4.46
N ALA A 6 -20.59 -8.50 -4.48
CA ALA A 6 -20.08 -9.51 -5.39
C ALA A 6 -19.23 -10.53 -4.63
N LYS A 7 -19.28 -11.78 -5.06
CA LYS A 7 -18.49 -12.86 -4.50
C LYS A 7 -17.23 -13.03 -5.36
N PRO A 8 -16.03 -12.67 -4.88
CA PRO A 8 -14.80 -12.69 -5.68
C PRO A 8 -14.34 -14.11 -6.05
N SER A 9 -14.66 -15.10 -5.20
CA SER A 9 -14.38 -16.50 -5.42
C SER A 9 -15.38 -17.38 -4.65
N ASP A 10 -15.44 -18.66 -4.98
CA ASP A 10 -16.36 -19.60 -4.32
C ASP A 10 -16.09 -19.77 -2.82
N THR A 11 -14.85 -19.55 -2.40
CA THR A 11 -14.42 -19.69 -1.00
C THR A 11 -14.57 -18.40 -0.18
N MET A 12 -14.80 -17.24 -0.83
CA MET A 12 -14.92 -15.96 -0.14
C MET A 12 -16.39 -15.59 0.10
N GLN A 13 -16.64 -14.86 1.18
CA GLN A 13 -17.92 -14.19 1.42
C GLN A 13 -18.11 -13.04 0.41
N SER A 14 -19.38 -12.67 0.18
CA SER A 14 -19.70 -11.51 -0.66
C SER A 14 -19.05 -10.25 -0.10
N GLN A 15 -18.38 -9.52 -0.98
CA GLN A 15 -17.66 -8.30 -0.68
C GLN A 15 -18.38 -7.08 -1.26
N PRO A 16 -18.39 -5.93 -0.55
CA PRO A 16 -19.00 -4.70 -1.03
C PRO A 16 -18.04 -3.95 -1.97
N PHE A 17 -18.58 -3.52 -3.12
CA PHE A 17 -17.89 -2.70 -4.09
C PHE A 17 -18.67 -1.43 -4.35
N ARG A 18 -18.02 -0.28 -4.26
CA ARG A 18 -18.62 1.01 -4.58
C ARG A 18 -18.47 1.31 -6.05
N ILE A 19 -19.60 1.57 -6.71
CA ILE A 19 -19.64 2.00 -8.11
C ILE A 19 -19.04 3.40 -8.21
N TYR A 20 -18.08 3.57 -9.11
CA TYR A 20 -17.46 4.86 -9.40
C TYR A 20 -17.63 5.31 -10.85
N LYS A 21 -17.97 4.39 -11.75
CA LYS A 21 -18.24 4.71 -13.15
C LYS A 21 -19.32 3.80 -13.72
N ILE A 22 -20.22 4.39 -14.49
CA ILE A 22 -21.24 3.69 -15.26
C ILE A 22 -21.14 4.21 -16.69
N THR A 23 -21.03 3.30 -17.65
CA THR A 23 -21.05 3.61 -19.09
C THR A 23 -22.25 2.93 -19.72
N THR A 24 -23.03 3.69 -20.46
CA THR A 24 -24.21 3.19 -21.19
C THR A 24 -23.95 3.37 -22.68
N PRO A 25 -23.42 2.38 -23.37
CA PRO A 25 -23.24 2.45 -24.83
C PRO A 25 -24.58 2.29 -25.57
N ILE A 26 -24.60 2.64 -26.88
CA ILE A 26 -25.79 2.59 -27.73
C ILE A 26 -26.35 1.16 -27.88
N ASP A 27 -25.51 0.13 -27.74
CA ASP A 27 -25.91 -1.28 -27.82
C ASP A 27 -26.73 -1.77 -26.61
N GLY A 28 -26.98 -0.89 -25.64
CA GLY A 28 -27.79 -1.18 -24.47
C GLY A 28 -27.11 -2.01 -23.37
N LYS A 29 -25.85 -2.37 -23.52
CA LYS A 29 -25.09 -3.08 -22.47
C LYS A 29 -24.54 -2.09 -21.46
N LEU A 30 -25.02 -2.16 -20.21
CA LEU A 30 -24.54 -1.32 -19.13
C LEU A 30 -23.20 -1.86 -18.60
N GLU A 31 -22.15 -1.05 -18.73
CA GLU A 31 -20.85 -1.34 -18.10
C GLU A 31 -20.76 -0.62 -16.74
N VAL A 32 -20.52 -1.37 -15.68
CA VAL A 32 -20.38 -0.84 -14.32
C VAL A 32 -18.98 -1.12 -13.82
N GLN A 33 -18.26 -0.05 -13.44
CA GLN A 33 -16.96 -0.16 -12.80
C GLN A 33 -17.08 0.16 -11.32
N ALA A 34 -16.60 -0.76 -10.48
CA ALA A 34 -16.69 -0.65 -9.03
C ALA A 34 -15.36 -1.03 -8.37
N ARG A 35 -15.06 -0.41 -7.24
CA ARG A 35 -13.88 -0.72 -6.41
C ARG A 35 -14.31 -1.30 -5.09
N HIS A 36 -13.54 -2.24 -4.56
CA HIS A 36 -13.77 -2.76 -3.21
C HIS A 36 -13.88 -1.62 -2.20
N ILE A 37 -14.75 -1.77 -1.20
CA ILE A 37 -15.04 -0.70 -0.24
C ILE A 37 -13.80 -0.19 0.50
N SER A 38 -12.78 -1.02 0.69
CA SER A 38 -11.51 -0.65 1.33
C SER A 38 -10.77 0.51 0.64
N TYR A 39 -11.07 0.81 -0.62
CA TYR A 39 -10.49 1.98 -1.30
C TYR A 39 -10.97 3.30 -0.71
N GLN A 40 -12.06 3.30 0.09
CA GLN A 40 -12.51 4.50 0.82
C GLN A 40 -11.52 4.95 1.89
N LEU A 41 -10.66 4.05 2.38
CA LEU A 41 -9.57 4.39 3.31
C LEU A 41 -8.56 5.39 2.73
N ASN A 42 -8.52 5.58 1.42
CA ASN A 42 -7.72 6.65 0.80
C ASN A 42 -8.23 8.05 1.12
N PHE A 43 -9.50 8.18 1.48
CA PHE A 43 -10.18 9.45 1.72
C PHE A 43 -10.41 9.73 3.22
N ILE A 44 -9.97 8.84 4.10
CA ILE A 44 -9.99 9.03 5.55
C ILE A 44 -8.59 9.46 5.97
N THR A 45 -8.44 10.69 6.42
CA THR A 45 -7.17 11.21 6.93
C THR A 45 -7.00 10.82 8.39
N VAL A 46 -5.79 10.45 8.78
CA VAL A 46 -5.39 10.11 10.15
C VAL A 46 -4.48 11.20 10.68
N SER A 47 -4.77 11.69 11.88
CA SER A 47 -3.94 12.67 12.59
C SER A 47 -2.67 12.01 13.16
N PRO A 48 -1.60 12.79 13.40
CA PRO A 48 -0.34 12.28 13.95
C PRO A 48 -0.52 11.61 15.31
N PHE A 49 0.15 10.48 15.50
CA PHE A 49 0.24 9.78 16.79
C PHE A 49 1.45 8.84 16.82
N SER A 50 1.80 8.35 18.01
CA SER A 50 2.82 7.33 18.20
C SER A 50 2.35 6.31 19.21
N VAL A 51 2.61 5.02 18.96
CA VAL A 51 2.18 3.93 19.83
C VAL A 51 3.07 2.70 19.63
N THR A 52 3.26 1.93 20.69
CA THR A 52 3.98 0.68 20.65
C THR A 52 3.02 -0.49 20.40
N GLY A 53 3.45 -1.42 19.55
CA GLY A 53 2.70 -2.64 19.22
C GLY A 53 1.77 -2.50 18.03
N CYS A 54 1.65 -3.59 17.28
CA CYS A 54 0.85 -3.62 16.05
C CYS A 54 -0.64 -3.42 16.33
N ALA A 55 -1.19 -4.06 17.36
CA ALA A 55 -2.59 -3.88 17.74
C ALA A 55 -2.88 -2.42 18.12
N GLY A 56 -1.96 -1.78 18.87
CA GLY A 56 -2.03 -0.36 19.20
C GLY A 56 -2.01 0.52 17.96
N ALA A 57 -1.13 0.23 17.00
CA ALA A 57 -1.04 0.96 15.74
C ALA A 57 -2.35 0.86 14.92
N MET A 58 -2.88 -0.33 14.76
CA MET A 58 -4.15 -0.56 14.04
C MET A 58 -5.31 0.19 14.70
N GLN A 59 -5.48 0.09 16.02
CA GLN A 59 -6.50 0.83 16.76
C GLN A 59 -6.25 2.34 16.75
N GLY A 60 -4.98 2.76 16.83
CA GLY A 60 -4.58 4.16 16.74
C GLY A 60 -4.99 4.79 15.42
N LEU A 61 -4.84 4.10 14.28
CA LEU A 61 -5.32 4.58 12.98
C LEU A 61 -6.82 4.88 12.98
N LYS A 62 -7.62 4.02 13.62
CA LYS A 62 -9.06 4.21 13.73
C LYS A 62 -9.42 5.36 14.67
N SER A 63 -8.81 5.43 15.84
CA SER A 63 -9.12 6.45 16.86
C SER A 63 -8.64 7.85 16.51
N HIS A 64 -7.58 7.97 15.68
CA HIS A 64 -7.05 9.26 15.20
C HIS A 64 -7.55 9.62 13.79
N ALA A 65 -8.54 8.89 13.26
CA ALA A 65 -9.20 9.28 12.03
C ALA A 65 -9.87 10.64 12.18
N ALA A 66 -9.60 11.58 11.27
CA ALA A 66 -10.16 12.93 11.31
C ALA A 66 -11.64 13.00 10.91
N SER A 67 -12.19 11.92 10.40
CA SER A 67 -13.60 11.77 10.04
C SER A 67 -14.11 10.40 10.49
N ASP A 68 -15.43 10.21 10.41
CA ASP A 68 -16.04 8.92 10.70
C ASP A 68 -15.39 7.79 9.88
N CYS A 69 -14.97 6.74 10.59
CA CYS A 69 -14.29 5.58 10.01
C CYS A 69 -15.15 4.33 10.23
N PRO A 70 -15.91 3.89 9.22
CA PRO A 70 -16.80 2.73 9.34
C PRO A 70 -16.05 1.39 9.32
N PHE A 71 -14.71 1.41 9.27
CA PHE A 71 -13.90 0.21 9.21
C PHE A 71 -13.50 -0.27 10.59
N ASP A 72 -13.57 -1.57 10.78
CA ASP A 72 -12.96 -2.26 11.91
C ASP A 72 -11.55 -2.71 11.56
N VAL A 73 -10.73 -2.89 12.58
CA VAL A 73 -9.34 -3.32 12.45
C VAL A 73 -9.07 -4.51 13.35
N TRP A 74 -8.25 -5.43 12.85
CA TRP A 74 -7.84 -6.63 13.57
C TRP A 74 -6.42 -7.03 13.19
N THR A 75 -5.66 -7.59 14.12
CA THR A 75 -4.33 -8.16 13.87
C THR A 75 -4.01 -9.30 14.84
N ASP A 76 -3.22 -10.26 14.38
CA ASP A 76 -2.57 -11.31 15.17
C ASP A 76 -1.04 -11.08 15.25
N VAL A 77 -0.55 -9.94 14.75
CA VAL A 77 0.87 -9.60 14.83
C VAL A 77 1.20 -9.15 16.24
N ASP A 78 1.98 -9.96 16.96
CA ASP A 78 2.56 -9.60 18.25
C ASP A 78 3.95 -8.98 18.02
N SER A 79 4.09 -7.70 18.35
CA SER A 79 5.33 -6.95 18.15
C SER A 79 5.41 -5.78 19.13
N SER A 80 6.60 -5.51 19.64
CA SER A 80 6.91 -4.37 20.50
C SER A 80 7.51 -3.17 19.74
N ALA A 81 7.55 -3.22 18.41
CA ALA A 81 8.00 -2.08 17.60
C ALA A 81 7.05 -0.89 17.77
N THR A 82 7.59 0.32 17.60
CA THR A 82 6.83 1.57 17.71
C THR A 82 6.45 2.08 16.32
N PHE A 83 5.16 2.30 16.12
CA PHE A 83 4.62 3.01 14.96
C PHE A 83 4.51 4.49 15.27
N THR A 84 4.97 5.34 14.35
CA THR A 84 4.87 6.80 14.49
C THR A 84 4.40 7.42 13.19
N LEU A 85 3.28 8.14 13.26
CA LEU A 85 2.79 9.00 12.19
C LEU A 85 3.11 10.45 12.56
N GLY A 86 4.09 11.07 11.89
CA GLY A 86 4.55 12.44 12.19
C GLY A 86 3.73 13.53 11.52
N ILE A 87 3.12 13.23 10.38
CA ILE A 87 2.27 14.17 9.60
C ILE A 87 0.97 13.48 9.20
N PRO A 88 -0.15 14.24 9.08
CA PRO A 88 -1.41 13.65 8.63
C PRO A 88 -1.26 12.92 7.30
N SER A 89 -1.84 11.73 7.19
CA SER A 89 -1.83 10.94 5.96
C SER A 89 -3.13 10.15 5.81
N SER A 90 -3.40 9.61 4.61
CA SER A 90 -4.57 8.77 4.44
C SER A 90 -4.40 7.45 5.21
N PHE A 91 -5.51 6.95 5.73
CA PHE A 91 -5.52 5.67 6.44
C PHE A 91 -4.87 4.55 5.62
N ARG A 92 -5.15 4.52 4.32
CA ARG A 92 -4.56 3.54 3.40
C ARG A 92 -3.04 3.64 3.29
N ASN A 93 -2.49 4.85 3.20
CA ASN A 93 -1.04 5.06 3.16
C ASN A 93 -0.39 4.64 4.48
N CYS A 94 -1.04 4.93 5.61
CA CYS A 94 -0.54 4.50 6.91
C CYS A 94 -0.49 2.96 7.04
N LEU A 95 -1.38 2.24 6.35
CA LEU A 95 -1.33 0.77 6.33
C LEU A 95 -0.14 0.24 5.52
N GLY A 96 0.10 0.74 4.30
CA GLY A 96 1.15 0.19 3.45
C GLY A 96 1.43 1.00 2.19
N GLY A 97 1.41 2.33 2.24
CA GLY A 97 1.63 3.21 1.09
C GLY A 97 2.76 4.22 1.27
N MET A 98 3.43 4.22 2.41
CA MET A 98 4.51 5.15 2.74
C MET A 98 5.57 4.48 3.60
N ALA A 99 6.77 5.04 3.63
CA ALA A 99 7.83 4.63 4.56
C ALA A 99 7.35 4.80 6.01
N GLY A 100 7.63 3.83 6.87
CA GLY A 100 7.15 3.79 8.25
C GLY A 100 5.67 3.40 8.40
N SER A 101 5.02 2.90 7.35
CA SER A 101 3.67 2.35 7.43
C SER A 101 3.59 1.12 8.34
N VAL A 102 2.38 0.70 8.69
CA VAL A 102 2.15 -0.52 9.50
C VAL A 102 2.84 -1.73 8.86
N LEU A 103 2.73 -1.89 7.53
CA LEU A 103 3.38 -2.97 6.80
C LEU A 103 4.91 -2.89 6.90
N ASP A 104 5.46 -1.69 6.80
CA ASP A 104 6.89 -1.44 6.82
C ASP A 104 7.51 -1.69 8.21
N VAL A 105 6.78 -1.28 9.27
CA VAL A 105 7.24 -1.41 10.66
C VAL A 105 7.10 -2.84 11.20
N PHE A 106 6.00 -3.51 10.89
CA PHE A 106 5.65 -4.78 11.54
C PHE A 106 5.82 -6.00 10.64
N GLY A 107 5.89 -5.81 9.30
CA GLY A 107 5.77 -6.92 8.35
C GLY A 107 4.41 -7.57 8.41
N GLY A 108 4.08 -8.46 7.50
CA GLY A 108 2.82 -9.19 7.53
C GLY A 108 2.02 -9.06 6.23
N GLU A 109 0.75 -9.45 6.29
CA GLU A 109 -0.11 -9.57 5.12
C GLU A 109 -1.51 -9.03 5.41
N PHE A 110 -2.06 -8.22 4.48
CA PHE A 110 -3.42 -7.70 4.62
C PHE A 110 -4.48 -8.64 4.06
N GLU A 111 -5.60 -8.72 4.78
CA GLU A 111 -6.86 -9.26 4.30
C GLU A 111 -7.94 -8.17 4.38
N TRP A 112 -8.65 -7.99 3.29
CA TRP A 112 -9.76 -7.04 3.17
C TRP A 112 -11.07 -7.83 3.20
N ASP A 113 -11.76 -7.81 4.34
CA ASP A 113 -13.04 -8.50 4.51
C ASP A 113 -14.14 -7.48 4.80
N ARG A 114 -14.86 -7.11 3.76
CA ARG A 114 -15.92 -6.10 3.86
C ARG A 114 -15.39 -4.80 4.46
N TYR A 115 -15.88 -4.40 5.62
CA TYR A 115 -15.44 -3.22 6.37
C TYR A 115 -14.39 -3.55 7.43
N THR A 116 -13.80 -4.72 7.40
CA THR A 116 -12.74 -5.11 8.35
C THR A 116 -11.40 -5.17 7.64
N VAL A 117 -10.41 -4.45 8.18
CA VAL A 117 -9.01 -4.54 7.80
C VAL A 117 -8.34 -5.52 8.75
N LYS A 118 -7.98 -6.70 8.25
CA LYS A 118 -7.25 -7.68 9.01
C LYS A 118 -5.78 -7.65 8.60
N PHE A 119 -4.90 -7.62 9.58
CA PHE A 119 -3.46 -7.63 9.36
C PHE A 119 -2.86 -8.86 10.03
N HIS A 120 -2.50 -9.82 9.22
CA HIS A 120 -1.99 -11.12 9.65
C HIS A 120 -0.46 -11.13 9.69
N LYS A 121 0.10 -11.87 10.63
CA LYS A 121 1.53 -12.21 10.61
C LYS A 121 1.86 -13.04 9.37
N THR A 122 1.04 -14.03 9.07
CA THR A 122 1.09 -14.87 7.87
C THR A 122 -0.31 -15.33 7.54
N ARG A 123 -0.76 -15.09 6.31
CA ARG A 123 -2.12 -15.42 5.90
C ARG A 123 -2.24 -16.76 5.21
N GLY A 124 -1.23 -17.19 4.52
CA GLY A 124 -1.22 -18.41 3.73
C GLY A 124 -0.83 -19.64 4.55
N THR A 125 -1.17 -20.81 4.03
CA THR A 125 -0.62 -22.10 4.46
C THR A 125 0.16 -22.69 3.31
N ASP A 126 1.29 -23.29 3.59
CA ASP A 126 2.03 -24.06 2.59
C ASP A 126 1.26 -25.36 2.31
N HIS A 127 0.68 -25.44 1.11
CA HIS A 127 -0.02 -26.62 0.63
C HIS A 127 0.89 -27.57 -0.15
N ASN A 128 2.21 -27.35 -0.13
CA ASN A 128 3.20 -28.14 -0.85
C ASN A 128 2.88 -28.28 -2.36
N VAL A 129 2.37 -27.21 -2.95
CA VAL A 129 2.01 -27.14 -4.37
C VAL A 129 3.23 -26.76 -5.19
N HIS A 130 3.66 -27.64 -6.08
CA HIS A 130 4.72 -27.36 -7.06
C HIS A 130 4.12 -26.80 -8.34
N ILE A 131 4.59 -25.63 -8.78
CA ILE A 131 4.23 -25.04 -10.06
C ILE A 131 5.19 -25.57 -11.11
N ILE A 132 4.69 -26.34 -12.06
CA ILE A 132 5.49 -27.02 -13.08
C ILE A 132 4.95 -26.65 -14.46
N TYR A 133 5.86 -26.15 -15.33
CA TYR A 133 5.53 -25.85 -16.73
C TYR A 133 5.05 -27.09 -17.46
N GLY A 134 3.96 -26.95 -18.24
CA GLY A 134 3.33 -28.04 -18.97
C GLY A 134 2.42 -28.97 -18.12
N LYS A 135 2.32 -28.70 -16.80
CA LYS A 135 1.45 -29.45 -15.89
C LYS A 135 0.32 -28.57 -15.32
N ASN A 136 0.69 -27.57 -14.54
CA ASN A 136 -0.24 -26.61 -13.92
C ASN A 136 0.16 -25.15 -14.18
N LEU A 137 1.21 -24.91 -14.96
CA LEU A 137 1.60 -23.61 -15.50
C LEU A 137 1.53 -23.68 -17.03
N THR A 138 0.62 -22.93 -17.63
CA THR A 138 0.39 -22.90 -19.09
C THR A 138 1.18 -21.79 -19.77
N ASP A 139 1.42 -20.69 -19.04
CA ASP A 139 2.18 -19.54 -19.56
C ASP A 139 2.90 -18.84 -18.41
N PHE A 140 4.09 -18.30 -18.72
CA PHE A 140 4.88 -17.51 -17.79
C PHE A 140 5.60 -16.39 -18.56
N LYS A 141 5.29 -15.15 -18.20
CA LYS A 141 6.00 -13.96 -18.69
C LYS A 141 6.75 -13.30 -17.54
N MET A 142 8.04 -13.14 -17.68
CA MET A 142 8.85 -12.31 -16.79
C MET A 142 9.26 -11.03 -17.52
N GLU A 143 8.92 -9.88 -16.94
CA GLU A 143 9.35 -8.57 -17.44
C GLU A 143 10.32 -7.94 -16.43
N LYS A 144 11.51 -7.57 -16.90
CA LYS A 144 12.52 -6.89 -16.11
C LYS A 144 12.77 -5.51 -16.69
N SER A 145 12.36 -4.46 -15.98
CA SER A 145 12.57 -3.08 -16.40
C SER A 145 13.57 -2.38 -15.46
N ILE A 146 14.45 -1.62 -16.05
CA ILE A 146 15.40 -0.74 -15.34
C ILE A 146 15.05 0.75 -15.55
N GLU A 147 13.94 1.02 -16.22
CA GLU A 147 13.52 2.36 -16.62
C GLU A 147 13.46 3.35 -15.44
N ASN A 148 12.94 2.93 -14.32
CA ASN A 148 12.78 3.76 -13.12
C ASN A 148 13.85 3.51 -12.04
N THR A 149 14.93 2.77 -12.38
CA THR A 149 15.99 2.50 -11.42
C THR A 149 16.99 3.66 -11.42
N ILE A 150 17.15 4.30 -10.27
CA ILE A 150 18.12 5.38 -10.04
C ILE A 150 19.37 4.78 -9.43
N THR A 151 20.55 5.16 -9.95
CA THR A 151 21.84 4.64 -9.50
C THR A 151 22.67 5.65 -8.71
N GLY A 152 22.20 6.88 -8.62
CA GLY A 152 22.82 7.93 -7.84
C GLY A 152 21.92 9.14 -7.67
N VAL A 153 22.27 10.00 -6.74
CA VAL A 153 21.56 11.24 -6.46
C VAL A 153 22.54 12.40 -6.47
N HIS A 154 22.05 13.57 -6.89
CA HIS A 154 22.75 14.84 -6.74
C HIS A 154 22.10 15.62 -5.60
N PRO A 155 22.61 15.53 -4.36
CA PRO A 155 22.00 16.18 -3.21
C PRO A 155 22.32 17.67 -3.19
N TYR A 156 21.30 18.49 -3.07
CA TYR A 156 21.40 19.92 -2.87
C TYR A 156 20.26 20.40 -1.96
N TRP A 157 20.42 21.56 -1.38
CA TRP A 157 19.31 22.27 -0.72
C TRP A 157 19.33 23.75 -1.09
N VAL A 158 18.19 24.38 -0.96
CA VAL A 158 18.03 25.81 -1.19
C VAL A 158 17.87 26.46 0.18
N ASP A 159 18.70 27.44 0.49
CA ASP A 159 18.56 28.28 1.67
C ASP A 159 17.31 29.14 1.55
N ASN A 160 16.41 29.04 2.54
CA ASN A 160 15.11 29.71 2.45
C ASN A 160 15.18 31.24 2.60
N GLU A 161 16.24 31.77 3.20
CA GLU A 161 16.42 33.22 3.42
C GLU A 161 17.15 33.87 2.24
N THR A 162 18.23 33.24 1.81
CA THR A 162 19.12 33.81 0.75
C THR A 162 18.78 33.30 -0.65
N GLN A 163 17.97 32.27 -0.78
CA GLN A 163 17.68 31.54 -2.02
C GLN A 163 18.95 30.97 -2.69
N ALA A 164 20.03 30.86 -1.95
CA ALA A 164 21.28 30.28 -2.44
C ALA A 164 21.15 28.76 -2.53
N VAL A 165 21.61 28.17 -3.62
CA VAL A 165 21.73 26.74 -3.79
C VAL A 165 23.01 26.26 -3.14
N MET A 166 22.89 25.33 -2.22
CA MET A 166 23.99 24.69 -1.51
C MET A 166 24.12 23.24 -1.95
N GLU A 167 25.28 22.85 -2.44
CA GLU A 167 25.59 21.47 -2.83
C GLU A 167 26.52 20.84 -1.79
N LEU A 168 26.45 19.52 -1.66
CA LEU A 168 27.46 18.80 -0.87
C LEU A 168 28.81 18.80 -1.61
N PRO A 169 29.95 18.66 -0.88
CA PRO A 169 31.27 18.53 -1.49
C PRO A 169 31.33 17.39 -2.52
N GLU A 170 30.67 16.28 -2.22
CA GLU A 170 30.41 15.19 -3.18
C GLU A 170 29.16 15.54 -3.98
N LYS A 171 29.34 16.11 -5.17
CA LYS A 171 28.24 16.54 -6.03
C LYS A 171 27.32 15.38 -6.45
N VAL A 172 27.81 14.15 -6.46
CA VAL A 172 27.03 12.97 -6.87
C VAL A 172 27.36 11.81 -5.94
N VAL A 173 26.32 11.31 -5.24
CA VAL A 173 26.42 10.10 -4.43
C VAL A 173 25.91 8.92 -5.22
N LEU A 174 26.79 7.96 -5.52
CA LEU A 174 26.44 6.74 -6.27
C LEU A 174 26.16 5.58 -5.33
N GLN A 175 25.23 4.72 -5.73
CA GLN A 175 24.99 3.46 -5.03
C GLN A 175 26.22 2.53 -5.20
N SER A 176 26.81 2.10 -4.09
CA SER A 176 28.06 1.30 -4.08
C SER A 176 27.90 -0.11 -4.70
N LYS A 177 26.70 -0.69 -4.64
CA LYS A 177 26.39 -2.04 -5.15
C LYS A 177 25.33 -1.97 -6.26
N ARG A 178 25.60 -1.18 -7.29
CA ARG A 178 24.68 -1.10 -8.45
C ARG A 178 24.85 -2.30 -9.37
N SER A 179 23.74 -2.89 -9.78
CA SER A 179 23.71 -3.96 -10.78
C SER A 179 23.60 -3.47 -12.23
N ILE A 180 23.49 -2.15 -12.41
CA ILE A 180 23.29 -1.51 -13.71
C ILE A 180 24.61 -0.88 -14.18
N PRO A 181 25.08 -1.15 -15.42
CA PRO A 181 26.38 -0.71 -15.89
C PRO A 181 26.47 0.77 -16.27
N TYR A 182 25.35 1.51 -16.25
CA TYR A 182 25.32 2.94 -16.56
C TYR A 182 24.89 3.77 -15.35
N GLN A 183 25.17 5.08 -15.40
CA GLN A 183 24.73 6.02 -14.37
C GLN A 183 23.38 6.64 -14.75
N LYS A 184 22.45 6.61 -13.81
CA LYS A 184 21.17 7.31 -13.87
C LYS A 184 21.00 8.10 -12.58
N ILE A 185 21.30 9.40 -12.66
CA ILE A 185 21.35 10.33 -11.54
C ILE A 185 20.09 11.18 -11.55
N THR A 186 19.53 11.46 -10.36
CA THR A 186 18.41 12.37 -10.14
C THR A 186 18.77 13.44 -9.13
#